data_9e6fd8409a4ec34184309597a7f39e5e
#
_entry.id   9e6fd8409a4ec34184309597a7f39e5e
#
_cell.length_a   1.000
_cell.length_b   1.000
_cell.length_c   1.000
_cell.angle_alpha   90.00
_cell.angle_beta   90.00
_cell.angle_gamma   90.00
#
_symmetry.space_group_name_H-M   'P 1'
#
loop_
_entity.id
_entity.type
_entity.pdbx_description
1 polymer ?
#
loop_
_entity_poly.entity_id
_entity_poly.type
_entity_poly.pdbx_seq_one_letter_code
_entity_poly.pdbx_strand_id
1 'polypeptide(L)'
;KESLYSQSKFKYAIRSMFAGAFLTFSTAAGAVGADLINKIAPGSGRFLFPFVFAWGLAYIVFLNAELVTSNMMFLTAGSFLKKISWRKTAEILLYCTLFNLIGALIAGWGFAHSAAYANLTHDSFISGVVEMKLGRSNELVLLEGILANIFVNIAILSFILVKDGGAKLWLVLSAIYMFVF
;
A
#
# COMPACT_ATOMS: atom_id res chain seq x y z
N LYS A 1 -5.15 -1.14 17.25
CA LYS A 1 -5.47 -2.15 16.25
C LYS A 1 -6.28 -3.29 16.84
N GLU A 2 -5.77 -3.98 17.84
CA GLU A 2 -6.47 -5.07 18.52
C GLU A 2 -7.80 -4.62 19.13
N SER A 3 -7.82 -3.49 19.81
CA SER A 3 -9.04 -2.92 20.42
C SER A 3 -10.15 -2.72 19.37
N LEU A 4 -9.84 -2.13 18.21
CA LEU A 4 -10.81 -1.96 17.13
C LEU A 4 -11.31 -3.30 16.59
N TYR A 5 -10.41 -4.28 16.40
CA TYR A 5 -10.77 -5.61 15.93
C TYR A 5 -11.68 -6.34 16.93
N SER A 6 -11.38 -6.25 18.22
CA SER A 6 -12.16 -6.88 19.28
C SER A 6 -13.54 -6.23 19.49
N GLN A 7 -13.65 -4.91 19.29
CA GLN A 7 -14.91 -4.19 19.38
C GLN A 7 -15.82 -4.45 18.19
N SER A 8 -15.29 -4.49 16.97
CA SER A 8 -16.08 -4.70 15.76
C SER A 8 -15.24 -5.22 14.61
N LYS A 9 -15.32 -6.52 14.37
CA LYS A 9 -14.68 -7.16 13.20
C LYS A 9 -15.18 -6.56 11.89
N PHE A 10 -16.46 -6.21 11.79
CA PHE A 10 -17.04 -5.59 10.61
C PHE A 10 -16.41 -4.20 10.32
N LYS A 11 -16.31 -3.33 11.32
CA LYS A 11 -15.68 -2.02 11.17
C LYS A 11 -14.19 -2.15 10.80
N TYR A 12 -13.50 -3.13 11.38
CA TYR A 12 -12.12 -3.44 11.04
C TYR A 12 -11.99 -3.91 9.58
N ALA A 13 -12.89 -4.81 9.13
CA ALA A 13 -12.92 -5.28 7.75
C ALA A 13 -13.10 -4.14 6.74
N ILE A 14 -14.08 -3.26 6.95
CA ILE A 14 -14.31 -2.10 6.09
C ILE A 14 -13.06 -1.21 6.00
N ARG A 15 -12.42 -0.90 7.15
CA ARG A 15 -11.17 -0.12 7.15
C ARG A 15 -10.03 -0.83 6.43
N SER A 16 -9.96 -2.15 6.52
CA SER A 16 -8.98 -2.93 5.78
C SER A 16 -9.26 -2.92 4.27
N MET A 17 -10.52 -3.03 3.85
CA MET A 17 -10.91 -2.92 2.44
C MET A 17 -10.53 -1.55 1.86
N PHE A 18 -10.77 -0.46 2.59
CA PHE A 18 -10.35 0.87 2.15
C PHE A 18 -8.84 0.99 1.97
N ALA A 19 -8.03 0.35 2.82
CA ALA A 19 -6.58 0.38 2.65
C ALA A 19 -6.14 -0.29 1.33
N GLY A 20 -6.70 -1.45 1.01
CA GLY A 20 -6.48 -2.11 -0.28
C GLY A 20 -6.94 -1.27 -1.47
N ALA A 21 -8.14 -0.66 -1.36
CA ALA A 21 -8.67 0.21 -2.39
C ALA A 21 -7.79 1.46 -2.63
N PHE A 22 -7.30 2.13 -1.58
CA PHE A 22 -6.45 3.31 -1.72
C PHE A 22 -5.11 3.00 -2.41
N LEU A 23 -4.49 1.85 -2.11
CA LEU A 23 -3.31 1.42 -2.85
C LEU A 23 -3.63 1.15 -4.32
N THR A 24 -4.75 0.51 -4.61
CA THR A 24 -5.18 0.25 -5.99
C THR A 24 -5.47 1.56 -6.73
N PHE A 25 -6.14 2.54 -6.09
CA PHE A 25 -6.40 3.83 -6.70
C PHE A 25 -5.12 4.57 -7.08
N SER A 26 -4.15 4.61 -6.17
CA SER A 26 -2.88 5.28 -6.43
C SER A 26 -2.02 4.52 -7.45
N THR A 27 -2.06 3.18 -7.45
CA THR A 27 -1.41 2.35 -8.47
C THR A 27 -2.01 2.63 -9.86
N ALA A 28 -3.34 2.61 -9.95
CA ALA A 28 -4.04 2.85 -11.20
C ALA A 28 -3.76 4.26 -11.75
N ALA A 29 -3.94 5.29 -10.93
CA ALA A 29 -3.66 6.67 -11.34
C ALA A 29 -2.19 6.86 -11.74
N GLY A 30 -1.26 6.28 -10.97
CA GLY A 30 0.16 6.33 -11.25
C GLY A 30 0.54 5.65 -12.55
N ALA A 31 -0.06 4.50 -12.86
CA ALA A 31 0.20 3.76 -14.09
C ALA A 31 -0.26 4.54 -15.33
N VAL A 32 -1.48 5.07 -15.31
CA VAL A 32 -1.98 5.94 -16.42
C VAL A 32 -1.11 7.18 -16.58
N GLY A 33 -0.74 7.83 -15.48
CA GLY A 33 0.15 8.97 -15.51
C GLY A 33 1.54 8.63 -16.08
N ALA A 34 2.08 7.47 -15.72
CA ALA A 34 3.35 6.99 -16.24
C ALA A 34 3.30 6.72 -17.76
N ASP A 35 2.21 6.12 -18.25
CA ASP A 35 2.01 5.91 -19.69
C ASP A 35 1.92 7.23 -20.46
N LEU A 36 1.17 8.20 -19.92
CA LEU A 36 1.03 9.51 -20.54
C LEU A 36 2.35 10.27 -20.61
N ILE A 37 3.10 10.33 -19.52
CA ILE A 37 4.37 11.07 -19.48
C ILE A 37 5.46 10.38 -20.30
N ASN A 38 5.46 9.06 -20.40
CA ASN A 38 6.38 8.30 -21.23
C ASN A 38 6.23 8.60 -22.73
N LYS A 39 5.04 9.04 -23.20
CA LYS A 39 4.82 9.48 -24.57
C LYS A 39 5.51 10.81 -24.88
N ILE A 40 5.71 11.67 -23.85
CA ILE A 40 6.32 12.97 -23.98
C ILE A 40 7.84 12.89 -23.68
N ALA A 41 8.19 12.17 -22.62
CA ALA A 41 9.57 11.99 -22.16
C ALA A 41 9.79 10.50 -21.83
N PRO A 42 10.31 9.68 -22.75
CA PRO A 42 10.52 8.26 -22.56
C PRO A 42 11.35 7.95 -21.31
N GLY A 43 10.86 7.02 -20.49
CA GLY A 43 11.50 6.62 -19.23
C GLY A 43 11.16 7.49 -18.03
N SER A 44 10.42 8.58 -18.17
CA SER A 44 10.04 9.45 -17.04
C SER A 44 8.89 8.89 -16.20
N GLY A 45 8.13 7.95 -16.71
CA GLY A 45 7.06 7.28 -15.97
C GLY A 45 7.52 6.62 -14.68
N ARG A 46 8.77 6.11 -14.65
CA ARG A 46 9.37 5.52 -13.45
C ARG A 46 9.56 6.52 -12.29
N PHE A 47 9.60 7.82 -12.57
CA PHE A 47 9.67 8.86 -11.53
C PHE A 47 8.28 9.31 -11.08
N LEU A 48 7.33 9.38 -12.01
CA LEU A 48 5.97 9.82 -11.71
C LEU A 48 5.18 8.74 -10.95
N PHE A 49 5.30 7.48 -11.35
CA PHE A 49 4.56 6.38 -10.73
C PHE A 49 4.78 6.30 -9.22
N PRO A 50 6.02 6.26 -8.68
CA PRO A 50 6.26 6.22 -7.24
C PRO A 50 5.66 7.41 -6.49
N PHE A 51 5.71 8.61 -7.09
CA PHE A 51 5.14 9.81 -6.50
C PHE A 51 3.63 9.70 -6.34
N VAL A 52 2.93 9.27 -7.38
CA VAL A 52 1.47 9.09 -7.33
C VAL A 52 1.11 7.91 -6.43
N PHE A 53 1.86 6.82 -6.48
CA PHE A 53 1.65 5.66 -5.61
C PHE A 53 1.74 6.01 -4.12
N ALA A 54 2.66 6.88 -3.73
CA ALA A 54 2.86 7.30 -2.34
C ALA A 54 1.60 7.92 -1.71
N TRP A 55 0.75 8.57 -2.50
CA TRP A 55 -0.53 9.12 -2.02
C TRP A 55 -1.47 8.04 -1.50
N GLY A 56 -1.39 6.81 -1.99
CA GLY A 56 -2.16 5.69 -1.46
C GLY A 56 -1.91 5.47 0.02
N LEU A 57 -0.64 5.48 0.46
CA LEU A 57 -0.32 5.37 1.89
C LEU A 57 -0.72 6.63 2.66
N ALA A 58 -0.58 7.82 2.08
CA ALA A 58 -1.05 9.05 2.71
C ALA A 58 -2.56 8.96 3.05
N TYR A 59 -3.40 8.56 2.09
CA TYR A 59 -4.83 8.33 2.37
C TYR A 59 -5.06 7.29 3.47
N ILE A 60 -4.31 6.19 3.47
CA ILE A 60 -4.43 5.13 4.49
C ILE A 60 -4.20 5.69 5.89
N VAL A 61 -3.13 6.47 6.09
CA VAL A 61 -2.79 6.97 7.43
C VAL A 61 -3.68 8.12 7.86
N PHE A 62 -4.01 9.06 6.98
CA PHE A 62 -4.86 10.21 7.29
C PHE A 62 -6.32 9.82 7.50
N LEU A 63 -6.82 8.81 6.80
CA LEU A 63 -8.20 8.32 6.92
C LEU A 63 -8.34 7.12 7.87
N ASN A 64 -7.27 6.76 8.60
CA ASN A 64 -7.26 5.66 9.57
C ASN A 64 -7.71 4.32 8.98
N ALA A 65 -7.34 4.02 7.74
CA ALA A 65 -7.53 2.69 7.18
C ALA A 65 -6.55 1.67 7.80
N GLU A 66 -6.88 0.39 7.72
CA GLU A 66 -6.12 -0.68 8.34
C GLU A 66 -5.31 -1.45 7.29
N LEU A 67 -4.01 -1.13 7.19
CA LEU A 67 -3.09 -1.78 6.26
C LEU A 67 -2.27 -2.85 7.00
N VAL A 68 -2.18 -4.04 6.41
CA VAL A 68 -1.49 -5.19 7.04
C VAL A 68 -0.02 -4.88 7.32
N THR A 69 0.70 -4.22 6.41
CA THR A 69 2.12 -3.89 6.58
C THR A 69 2.39 -2.99 7.78
N SER A 70 1.57 -1.95 7.99
CA SER A 70 1.65 -1.12 9.19
C SER A 70 1.21 -1.88 10.45
N ASN A 71 0.21 -2.75 10.33
CA ASN A 71 -0.29 -3.54 11.44
C ASN A 71 0.72 -4.60 11.91
N MET A 72 1.56 -5.12 11.01
CA MET A 72 2.69 -5.99 11.36
C MET A 72 3.58 -5.34 12.42
N MET A 73 3.98 -4.09 12.25
CA MET A 73 4.82 -3.38 13.24
C MET A 73 4.13 -3.30 14.61
N PHE A 74 2.89 -2.79 14.66
CA PHE A 74 2.19 -2.57 15.93
C PHE A 74 1.86 -3.86 16.67
N LEU A 75 1.35 -4.86 15.96
CA LEU A 75 0.90 -6.10 16.57
C LEU A 75 2.07 -6.97 16.99
N THR A 76 3.15 -7.02 16.20
CA THR A 76 4.38 -7.73 16.57
C THR A 76 5.04 -7.10 17.80
N ALA A 77 5.17 -5.77 17.83
CA ALA A 77 5.67 -5.08 19.01
C ALA A 77 4.79 -5.37 20.26
N GLY A 78 3.46 -5.35 20.09
CA GLY A 78 2.52 -5.72 21.15
C GLY A 78 2.71 -7.16 21.66
N SER A 79 3.02 -8.10 20.76
CA SER A 79 3.29 -9.50 21.13
C SER A 79 4.62 -9.66 21.87
N PHE A 80 5.68 -8.99 21.43
CA PHE A 80 6.97 -8.97 22.16
C PHE A 80 6.83 -8.37 23.54
N LEU A 81 6.04 -7.33 23.70
CA LEU A 81 5.73 -6.72 24.99
C LEU A 81 4.70 -7.51 25.82
N LYS A 82 4.31 -8.71 25.39
CA LYS A 82 3.32 -9.58 26.04
C LYS A 82 1.95 -8.93 26.27
N LYS A 83 1.60 -7.89 25.52
CA LYS A 83 0.30 -7.20 25.59
C LYS A 83 -0.78 -7.89 24.76
N ILE A 84 -0.37 -8.67 23.75
CA ILE A 84 -1.24 -9.47 22.90
C ILE A 84 -0.58 -10.82 22.62
N SER A 85 -1.35 -11.88 22.50
CA SER A 85 -0.81 -13.20 22.16
C SER A 85 -0.42 -13.30 20.69
N TRP A 86 0.62 -14.06 20.36
CA TRP A 86 1.06 -14.32 18.99
C TRP A 86 -0.06 -14.92 18.12
N ARG A 87 -0.90 -15.80 18.73
CA ARG A 87 -2.06 -16.35 18.04
C ARG A 87 -3.05 -15.25 17.62
N LYS A 88 -3.32 -14.31 18.52
CA LYS A 88 -4.23 -13.18 18.24
C LYS A 88 -3.63 -12.22 17.21
N THR A 89 -2.33 -11.98 17.27
CA THR A 89 -1.60 -11.22 16.26
C THR A 89 -1.75 -11.85 14.86
N ALA A 90 -1.50 -13.16 14.75
CA ALA A 90 -1.65 -13.87 13.48
C ALA A 90 -3.11 -13.81 12.96
N GLU A 91 -4.10 -14.01 13.84
CA GLU A 91 -5.53 -13.89 13.48
C GLU A 91 -5.85 -12.53 12.87
N ILE A 92 -5.41 -11.44 13.53
CA ILE A 92 -5.70 -10.07 13.06
C ILE A 92 -4.97 -9.76 11.75
N LEU A 93 -3.71 -10.18 11.62
CA LEU A 93 -2.94 -9.96 10.39
C LEU A 93 -3.54 -10.72 9.20
N LEU A 94 -3.92 -11.98 9.37
CA LEU A 94 -4.58 -12.75 8.33
C LEU A 94 -5.92 -12.13 7.91
N TYR A 95 -6.70 -11.70 8.89
CA TYR A 95 -7.97 -11.03 8.65
C TYR A 95 -7.76 -9.70 7.89
N CYS A 96 -6.78 -8.90 8.31
CA CYS A 96 -6.43 -7.66 7.64
C CYS A 96 -5.97 -7.90 6.19
N THR A 97 -5.11 -8.90 5.97
CA THR A 97 -4.62 -9.27 4.63
C THR A 97 -5.77 -9.64 3.70
N LEU A 98 -6.69 -10.49 4.18
CA LEU A 98 -7.85 -10.90 3.40
C LEU A 98 -8.70 -9.69 2.96
N PHE A 99 -9.01 -8.79 3.89
CA PHE A 99 -9.84 -7.63 3.58
C PHE A 99 -9.09 -6.54 2.80
N ASN A 100 -7.76 -6.39 2.96
CA ASN A 100 -6.97 -5.57 2.04
C ASN A 100 -7.05 -6.13 0.61
N LEU A 101 -6.93 -7.45 0.43
CA LEU A 101 -7.05 -8.09 -0.89
C LEU A 101 -8.45 -7.89 -1.49
N ILE A 102 -9.52 -8.11 -0.72
CA ILE A 102 -10.89 -7.89 -1.20
C ILE A 102 -11.10 -6.45 -1.65
N GLY A 103 -10.64 -5.47 -0.87
CA GLY A 103 -10.71 -4.05 -1.24
C GLY A 103 -9.94 -3.72 -2.51
N ALA A 104 -8.74 -4.30 -2.65
CA ALA A 104 -7.91 -4.13 -3.86
C ALA A 104 -8.57 -4.75 -5.09
N LEU A 105 -9.16 -5.95 -4.97
CA LEU A 105 -9.86 -6.62 -6.07
C LEU A 105 -11.10 -5.86 -6.54
N ILE A 106 -11.91 -5.36 -5.61
CA ILE A 106 -13.11 -4.55 -5.96
C ILE A 106 -12.68 -3.27 -6.69
N ALA A 107 -11.68 -2.55 -6.17
CA ALA A 107 -11.16 -1.35 -6.80
C ALA A 107 -10.53 -1.65 -8.17
N GLY A 108 -9.72 -2.70 -8.26
CA GLY A 108 -9.09 -3.15 -9.50
C GLY A 108 -10.11 -3.56 -10.56
N TRP A 109 -11.16 -4.28 -10.16
CA TRP A 109 -12.27 -4.60 -11.05
C TRP A 109 -12.94 -3.33 -11.60
N GLY A 110 -13.20 -2.34 -10.75
CA GLY A 110 -13.79 -1.07 -11.17
C GLY A 110 -12.90 -0.33 -12.19
N PHE A 111 -11.58 -0.28 -11.95
CA PHE A 111 -10.65 0.33 -12.92
C PHE A 111 -10.56 -0.44 -14.22
N ALA A 112 -10.51 -1.77 -14.18
CA ALA A 112 -10.45 -2.61 -15.39
C ALA A 112 -11.63 -2.37 -16.32
N HIS A 113 -12.80 -1.94 -15.80
CA HIS A 113 -13.99 -1.62 -16.59
C HIS A 113 -14.16 -0.10 -16.84
N SER A 114 -13.20 0.71 -16.43
CA SER A 114 -13.23 2.16 -16.67
C SER A 114 -12.65 2.54 -18.03
N ALA A 115 -13.08 3.67 -18.58
CA ALA A 115 -12.55 4.19 -19.84
C ALA A 115 -11.02 4.43 -19.83
N ALA A 116 -10.44 4.73 -18.66
CA ALA A 116 -9.00 4.94 -18.50
C ALA A 116 -8.17 3.67 -18.78
N TYR A 117 -8.78 2.49 -18.62
CA TYR A 117 -8.12 1.18 -18.82
C TYR A 117 -8.68 0.40 -20.02
N ALA A 118 -9.65 0.95 -20.76
CA ALA A 118 -10.27 0.29 -21.92
C ALA A 118 -9.28 -0.08 -23.04
N ASN A 119 -8.14 0.64 -23.11
CA ASN A 119 -7.11 0.45 -24.14
C ASN A 119 -5.76 -0.01 -23.56
N LEU A 120 -5.77 -0.72 -22.43
CA LEU A 120 -4.57 -1.34 -21.89
C LEU A 120 -3.98 -2.34 -22.90
N THR A 121 -2.69 -2.18 -23.19
CA THR A 121 -1.92 -3.08 -24.05
C THR A 121 -0.80 -3.73 -23.25
N HIS A 122 -0.15 -4.76 -23.82
CA HIS A 122 1.04 -5.37 -23.21
C HIS A 122 2.18 -4.37 -23.03
N ASP A 123 2.25 -3.31 -23.82
CA ASP A 123 3.28 -2.27 -23.74
C ASP A 123 2.97 -1.20 -22.66
N SER A 124 1.84 -1.31 -21.96
CA SER A 124 1.51 -0.35 -20.90
C SER A 124 2.46 -0.48 -19.71
N PHE A 125 2.71 0.63 -19.01
CA PHE A 125 3.57 0.69 -17.84
C PHE A 125 3.20 -0.36 -16.78
N ILE A 126 1.90 -0.52 -16.52
CA ILE A 126 1.43 -1.49 -15.51
C ILE A 126 1.71 -2.94 -15.93
N SER A 127 1.59 -3.28 -17.20
CA SER A 127 1.90 -4.62 -17.70
C SER A 127 3.38 -4.95 -17.49
N GLY A 128 4.27 -4.04 -17.82
CA GLY A 128 5.71 -4.21 -17.56
C GLY A 128 6.03 -4.36 -16.07
N VAL A 129 5.35 -3.62 -15.18
CA VAL A 129 5.52 -3.78 -13.72
C VAL A 129 5.05 -5.16 -13.25
N VAL A 130 3.92 -5.66 -13.77
CA VAL A 130 3.40 -6.99 -13.42
C VAL A 130 4.35 -8.08 -13.89
N GLU A 131 4.79 -8.04 -15.14
CA GLU A 131 5.73 -9.04 -15.70
C GLU A 131 7.04 -9.08 -14.90
N MET A 132 7.61 -7.92 -14.58
CA MET A 132 8.82 -7.81 -13.76
C MET A 132 8.62 -8.46 -12.39
N LYS A 133 7.47 -8.24 -11.74
CA LYS A 133 7.19 -8.82 -10.41
C LYS A 133 6.95 -10.33 -10.46
N LEU A 134 6.27 -10.83 -11.48
CA LEU A 134 6.02 -12.27 -11.64
C LEU A 134 7.30 -13.05 -12.00
N GLY A 135 8.27 -12.41 -12.64
CA GLY A 135 9.56 -13.04 -12.98
C GLY A 135 10.58 -13.10 -11.83
N ARG A 136 10.28 -12.56 -10.64
CA ARG A 136 11.20 -12.55 -9.49
C ARG A 136 11.26 -13.88 -8.77
N SER A 137 12.46 -14.22 -8.27
CA SER A 137 12.61 -15.37 -7.38
C SER A 137 11.97 -15.11 -6.00
N ASN A 138 11.60 -16.18 -5.29
CA ASN A 138 10.98 -16.08 -3.96
C ASN A 138 11.88 -15.37 -2.95
N GLU A 139 13.20 -15.59 -3.03
CA GLU A 139 14.19 -14.95 -2.15
C GLU A 139 14.23 -13.44 -2.40
N LEU A 140 14.18 -13.02 -3.65
CA LEU A 140 14.16 -11.61 -4.02
C LEU A 140 12.86 -10.95 -3.55
N VAL A 141 11.72 -11.60 -3.74
CA VAL A 141 10.41 -11.13 -3.25
C VAL A 141 10.42 -10.95 -1.74
N LEU A 142 11.02 -11.91 -0.99
CA LEU A 142 11.13 -11.81 0.46
C LEU A 142 12.02 -10.64 0.88
N LEU A 143 13.20 -10.49 0.27
CA LEU A 143 14.12 -9.39 0.57
C LEU A 143 13.48 -8.03 0.30
N GLU A 144 12.89 -7.86 -0.87
CA GLU A 144 12.20 -6.62 -1.24
C GLU A 144 11.00 -6.34 -0.33
N GLY A 145 10.28 -7.38 0.09
CA GLY A 145 9.19 -7.26 1.07
C GLY A 145 9.68 -6.76 2.43
N ILE A 146 10.84 -7.21 2.90
CA ILE A 146 11.47 -6.72 4.13
C ILE A 146 11.85 -5.24 3.98
N LEU A 147 12.53 -4.89 2.89
CA LEU A 147 12.92 -3.50 2.62
C LEU A 147 11.71 -2.58 2.50
N ALA A 148 10.68 -3.02 1.78
CA ALA A 148 9.40 -2.31 1.66
C ALA A 148 8.80 -1.99 3.02
N ASN A 149 8.74 -2.98 3.91
CA ASN A 149 8.18 -2.79 5.25
C ASN A 149 9.00 -1.82 6.10
N ILE A 150 10.32 -1.75 5.93
CA ILE A 150 11.15 -0.74 6.60
C ILE A 150 10.68 0.68 6.20
N PHE A 151 10.53 0.96 4.91
CA PHE A 151 10.07 2.27 4.44
C PHE A 151 8.62 2.58 4.84
N VAL A 152 7.72 1.60 4.78
CA VAL A 152 6.36 1.76 5.30
C VAL A 152 6.38 2.10 6.79
N ASN A 153 7.21 1.44 7.58
CA ASN A 153 7.32 1.71 9.02
C ASN A 153 7.92 3.09 9.30
N ILE A 154 8.91 3.55 8.51
CA ILE A 154 9.42 4.92 8.57
C ILE A 154 8.29 5.93 8.32
N ALA A 155 7.48 5.73 7.27
CA ALA A 155 6.34 6.58 6.97
C ALA A 155 5.34 6.64 8.13
N ILE A 156 4.99 5.48 8.70
CA ILE A 156 4.03 5.39 9.82
C ILE A 156 4.59 6.03 11.10
N LEU A 157 5.85 5.79 11.43
CA LEU A 157 6.49 6.42 12.60
C LEU A 157 6.58 7.93 12.42
N SER A 158 6.94 8.41 11.23
CA SER A 158 6.96 9.85 10.93
C SER A 158 5.58 10.47 11.11
N PHE A 159 4.52 9.79 10.65
CA PHE A 159 3.15 10.25 10.84
C PHE A 159 2.75 10.35 12.32
N ILE A 160 3.23 9.44 13.17
CA ILE A 160 2.91 9.42 14.60
C ILE A 160 3.73 10.47 15.38
N LEU A 161 5.03 10.57 15.10
CA LEU A 161 5.98 11.35 15.90
C LEU A 161 5.98 12.85 15.53
N VAL A 162 5.78 13.19 14.29
CA VAL A 162 5.78 14.58 13.82
C VAL A 162 4.41 15.21 14.10
N LYS A 163 4.39 16.46 14.57
CA LYS A 163 3.13 17.15 14.93
C LYS A 163 2.55 17.96 13.78
N ASP A 164 3.42 18.58 12.99
CA ASP A 164 2.99 19.42 11.85
C ASP A 164 2.37 18.58 10.73
N GLY A 165 1.19 18.96 10.26
CA GLY A 165 0.43 18.21 9.27
C GLY A 165 1.09 18.17 7.88
N GLY A 166 1.69 19.27 7.45
CA GLY A 166 2.41 19.36 6.18
C GLY A 166 3.68 18.52 6.20
N ALA A 167 4.47 18.63 7.29
CA ALA A 167 5.67 17.81 7.46
C ALA A 167 5.36 16.30 7.52
N LYS A 168 4.28 15.90 8.20
CA LYS A 168 3.79 14.50 8.17
C LYS A 168 3.56 14.01 6.75
N LEU A 169 2.83 14.79 5.97
CA LEU A 169 2.49 14.42 4.60
C LEU A 169 3.76 14.22 3.76
N TRP A 170 4.68 15.16 3.78
CA TRP A 170 5.92 15.06 3.02
C TRP A 170 6.79 13.89 3.45
N LEU A 171 6.89 13.60 4.75
CA LEU A 171 7.64 12.46 5.24
C LEU A 171 7.02 11.11 4.83
N VAL A 172 5.69 11.01 4.84
CA VAL A 172 5.00 9.82 4.35
C VAL A 172 5.24 9.64 2.85
N LEU A 173 5.05 10.70 2.06
CA LEU A 173 5.26 10.65 0.61
C LEU A 173 6.70 10.31 0.24
N SER A 174 7.68 10.94 0.88
CA SER A 174 9.11 10.71 0.59
C SER A 174 9.57 9.30 0.92
N ALA A 175 9.14 8.75 2.07
CA ALA A 175 9.50 7.39 2.45
C ALA A 175 8.99 6.35 1.44
N ILE A 176 7.74 6.50 0.97
CA ILE A 176 7.18 5.58 -0.02
C ILE A 176 7.76 5.82 -1.40
N TYR A 177 8.02 7.05 -1.78
CA TYR A 177 8.69 7.36 -3.03
C TYR A 177 10.04 6.64 -3.14
N MET A 178 10.89 6.73 -2.09
CA MET A 178 12.20 6.07 -2.05
C MET A 178 12.12 4.54 -2.12
N PHE A 179 11.03 3.95 -1.66
CA PHE A 179 10.83 2.50 -1.73
C PHE A 179 10.37 2.04 -3.12
N VAL A 180 9.50 2.79 -3.77
CA VAL A 180 8.89 2.39 -5.05
C VAL A 180 9.75 2.79 -6.24
N PHE A 181 10.62 3.78 -6.07
CA PHE A 181 11.60 4.22 -7.06
C PHE A 181 12.70 3.18 -7.26
#